data_d20693f37a3fa08ad0aa89dbb8ce54de
#
_entry.id   d20693f37a3fa08ad0aa89dbb8ce54de
#
_cell.length_a   1.000
_cell.length_b   1.000
_cell.length_c   1.000
_cell.angle_alpha   90.00
_cell.angle_beta   90.00
_cell.angle_gamma   90.00
#
_symmetry.space_group_name_H-M   'P 1'
#
loop_
_entity.id
_entity.type
_entity.pdbx_description
1 polymer ?
#
loop_
_entity_poly.entity_id
_entity_poly.type
_entity_poly.pdbx_seq_one_letter_code
_entity_poly.pdbx_strand_id
1 'polypeptide(L)'
;VNTASECGYTPQYEGLEKLYEEQKDKLVIIAFPANNFGGQEPGSNAEIATFCQKNYSVTFPVMSKVSVKGNDITDLFKWLTTETNPDFTGDINWNFEKFLLDENGKLIHRFRSKVKPDSQILLDAIQKN
;
A
#
# COMPACT_ATOMS: atom_id res chain seq x y z
N VAL A 1 0.81 -0.89 -1.80
CA VAL A 1 0.39 -0.74 -0.39
C VAL A 1 -0.83 -1.61 -0.12
N ASN A 2 -0.83 -2.34 0.98
CA ASN A 2 -2.00 -3.08 1.43
C ASN A 2 -2.87 -2.18 2.30
N THR A 3 -4.18 -2.16 2.04
CA THR A 3 -5.08 -1.16 2.62
C THR A 3 -6.27 -1.78 3.36
N ALA A 4 -6.91 -0.97 4.19
CA ALA A 4 -8.12 -1.34 4.91
C ALA A 4 -8.97 -0.09 5.18
N SER A 5 -10.30 -0.29 5.31
CA SER A 5 -11.26 0.80 5.48
C SER A 5 -11.58 1.13 6.93
N GLU A 6 -11.20 0.25 7.87
CA GLU A 6 -11.57 0.38 9.29
C GLU A 6 -10.38 0.38 10.24
N CYS A 7 -9.21 0.78 9.75
CA CYS A 7 -7.96 0.80 10.50
C CYS A 7 -7.67 2.21 11.04
N GLY A 8 -6.94 2.28 12.15
CA GLY A 8 -6.43 3.56 12.65
C GLY A 8 -5.53 4.28 11.64
N TYR A 9 -4.91 3.54 10.72
CA TYR A 9 -4.08 4.10 9.65
C TYR A 9 -4.87 4.45 8.37
N THR A 10 -6.16 4.16 8.31
CA THR A 10 -6.99 4.45 7.13
C THR A 10 -6.89 5.91 6.66
N PRO A 11 -6.75 6.92 7.55
CA PRO A 11 -6.52 8.30 7.11
C PRO A 11 -5.28 8.49 6.24
N GLN A 12 -4.37 7.52 6.18
CA GLN A 12 -3.22 7.59 5.26
C GLN A 12 -3.65 7.61 3.78
N TYR A 13 -4.89 7.21 3.46
CA TYR A 13 -5.42 7.38 2.10
C TYR A 13 -5.31 8.83 1.63
N GLU A 14 -5.55 9.78 2.52
CA GLU A 14 -5.46 11.21 2.18
C GLU A 14 -4.03 11.57 1.74
N GLY A 15 -3.05 11.16 2.51
CA GLY A 15 -1.64 11.40 2.19
C GLY A 15 -1.19 10.67 0.94
N LEU A 16 -1.67 9.45 0.73
CA LEU A 16 -1.37 8.67 -0.48
C LEU A 16 -1.93 9.35 -1.72
N GLU A 17 -3.16 9.85 -1.66
CA GLU A 17 -3.77 10.54 -2.80
C GLU A 17 -3.03 11.84 -3.11
N LYS A 18 -2.67 12.61 -2.08
CA LYS A 18 -1.88 13.82 -2.24
C LYS A 18 -0.54 13.54 -2.90
N LEU A 19 0.15 12.50 -2.42
CA LEU A 19 1.43 12.06 -3.00
C LEU A 19 1.26 11.66 -4.46
N TYR A 20 0.21 10.92 -4.77
CA TYR A 20 -0.10 10.48 -6.13
C TYR A 20 -0.32 11.66 -7.07
N GLU A 21 -1.09 12.65 -6.62
CA GLU A 21 -1.35 13.86 -7.40
C GLU A 21 -0.09 14.71 -7.62
N GLU A 22 0.73 14.85 -6.58
CA GLU A 22 1.97 15.63 -6.65
C GLU A 22 3.04 14.96 -7.51
N GLN A 23 3.06 13.62 -7.58
CA GLN A 23 4.08 12.85 -8.28
C GLN A 23 3.55 12.15 -9.54
N LYS A 24 2.50 12.67 -10.13
CA LYS A 24 1.79 12.06 -11.28
C LYS A 24 2.70 11.56 -12.40
N ASP A 25 3.73 12.32 -12.73
CA ASP A 25 4.61 12.00 -13.86
C ASP A 25 5.70 10.99 -13.52
N LYS A 26 5.81 10.63 -12.25
CA LYS A 26 6.92 9.86 -11.72
C LYS A 26 6.51 8.62 -10.96
N LEU A 27 5.33 8.63 -10.35
CA LEU A 27 4.91 7.63 -9.39
C LEU A 27 3.52 7.12 -9.71
N VAL A 28 3.35 5.80 -9.66
CA VAL A 28 2.03 5.17 -9.66
C VAL A 28 1.85 4.51 -8.29
N ILE A 29 0.70 4.76 -7.67
CA ILE A 29 0.33 4.10 -6.42
C ILE A 29 -0.75 3.08 -6.74
N ILE A 30 -0.60 1.87 -6.20
CA ILE A 30 -1.60 0.81 -6.34
C ILE A 30 -1.95 0.30 -4.96
N ALA A 31 -3.24 0.34 -4.62
CA ALA A 31 -3.74 -0.15 -3.34
C ALA A 31 -4.31 -1.56 -3.48
N PHE A 32 -3.96 -2.41 -2.53
CA PHE A 32 -4.46 -3.78 -2.46
C PHE A 32 -5.23 -3.96 -1.14
N PRO A 33 -6.56 -3.84 -1.17
CA PRO A 33 -7.36 -4.07 0.04
C PRO A 33 -7.18 -5.50 0.54
N ALA A 34 -7.02 -5.67 1.85
CA ALA A 34 -6.80 -6.97 2.47
C ALA A 34 -7.43 -7.02 3.86
N ASN A 35 -8.09 -8.14 4.16
CA ASN A 35 -8.78 -8.33 5.44
C ASN A 35 -7.96 -9.12 6.47
N ASN A 36 -6.66 -9.28 6.22
CA ASN A 36 -5.78 -10.13 7.03
C ASN A 36 -5.53 -9.62 8.45
N PHE A 37 -5.64 -8.31 8.67
CA PHE A 37 -5.23 -7.69 9.93
C PHE A 37 -6.43 -7.15 10.68
N GLY A 38 -6.85 -7.88 11.72
CA GLY A 38 -7.95 -7.48 12.58
C GLY A 38 -9.33 -7.49 11.89
N GLY A 39 -9.43 -8.07 10.68
CA GLY A 39 -10.70 -8.05 9.95
C GLY A 39 -11.17 -6.65 9.59
N GLN A 40 -10.24 -5.72 9.35
CA GLN A 40 -10.55 -4.30 9.15
C GLN A 40 -10.88 -3.93 7.70
N GLU A 41 -11.04 -4.92 6.82
CA GLU A 41 -11.51 -4.73 5.45
C GLU A 41 -12.60 -5.74 5.10
N PRO A 42 -13.75 -5.72 5.82
CA PRO A 42 -14.78 -6.76 5.62
C PRO A 42 -15.69 -6.54 4.42
N GLY A 43 -15.67 -5.35 3.81
CA GLY A 43 -16.58 -5.00 2.73
C GLY A 43 -16.28 -5.72 1.42
N SER A 44 -17.24 -5.64 0.49
CA SER A 44 -17.05 -6.12 -0.89
C SER A 44 -16.12 -5.18 -1.65
N ASN A 45 -15.64 -5.64 -2.81
CA ASN A 45 -14.82 -4.80 -3.68
C ASN A 45 -15.54 -3.50 -4.07
N ALA A 46 -16.84 -3.56 -4.36
CA ALA A 46 -17.64 -2.39 -4.70
C ALA A 46 -17.76 -1.42 -3.52
N GLU A 47 -17.98 -1.96 -2.31
CA GLU A 47 -18.06 -1.15 -1.09
C GLU A 47 -16.74 -0.45 -0.78
N ILE A 48 -15.63 -1.15 -0.97
CA ILE A 48 -14.28 -0.59 -0.75
C ILE A 48 -14.01 0.54 -1.73
N ALA A 49 -14.31 0.34 -3.02
CA ALA A 49 -14.13 1.37 -4.05
C ALA A 49 -14.96 2.62 -3.73
N THR A 50 -16.22 2.44 -3.32
CA THR A 50 -17.10 3.53 -2.92
C THR A 50 -16.55 4.26 -1.70
N PHE A 51 -16.07 3.52 -0.71
CA PHE A 51 -15.49 4.11 0.50
C PHE A 51 -14.29 5.01 0.16
N CYS A 52 -13.37 4.52 -0.65
CA CYS A 52 -12.18 5.27 -1.07
C CYS A 52 -12.54 6.55 -1.82
N GLN A 53 -13.48 6.45 -2.76
CA GLN A 53 -13.93 7.60 -3.55
C GLN A 53 -14.64 8.62 -2.68
N LYS A 54 -15.59 8.17 -1.86
CA LYS A 54 -16.47 9.07 -1.09
C LYS A 54 -15.74 9.77 0.05
N ASN A 55 -14.86 9.07 0.75
CA ASN A 55 -14.21 9.59 1.96
C ASN A 55 -12.85 10.25 1.70
N TYR A 56 -12.14 9.84 0.65
CA TYR A 56 -10.77 10.30 0.39
C TYR A 56 -10.52 10.75 -1.04
N SER A 57 -11.54 10.70 -1.90
CA SER A 57 -11.44 11.10 -3.31
C SER A 57 -10.26 10.42 -4.03
N VAL A 58 -10.03 9.16 -3.72
CA VAL A 58 -8.91 8.39 -4.26
C VAL A 58 -9.01 8.26 -5.78
N THR A 59 -7.93 8.60 -6.49
CA THR A 59 -7.84 8.46 -7.95
C THR A 59 -6.82 7.41 -8.39
N PHE A 60 -5.95 6.93 -7.51
CA PHE A 60 -5.05 5.82 -7.85
C PHE A 60 -5.81 4.49 -7.89
N PRO A 61 -5.28 3.49 -8.62
CA PRO A 61 -5.94 2.18 -8.72
C PRO A 61 -6.10 1.50 -7.36
N VAL A 62 -7.33 1.04 -7.08
CA VAL A 62 -7.66 0.20 -5.93
C VAL A 62 -8.06 -1.16 -6.49
N MET A 63 -7.25 -2.17 -6.22
CA MET A 63 -7.45 -3.50 -6.75
C MET A 63 -8.54 -4.27 -5.99
N SER A 64 -8.92 -5.42 -6.50
CA SER A 64 -9.79 -6.35 -5.78
C SER A 64 -9.11 -6.82 -4.50
N LYS A 65 -9.91 -7.10 -3.48
CA LYS A 65 -9.41 -7.59 -2.18
C LYS A 65 -8.59 -8.87 -2.37
N VAL A 66 -7.43 -8.92 -1.71
CA VAL A 66 -6.50 -10.05 -1.77
C VAL A 66 -6.06 -10.45 -0.37
N SER A 67 -5.42 -11.62 -0.27
CA SER A 67 -4.70 -12.01 0.94
C SER A 67 -3.23 -11.64 0.78
N VAL A 68 -2.66 -11.01 1.82
CA VAL A 68 -1.27 -10.56 1.81
C VAL A 68 -0.42 -11.28 2.86
N LYS A 69 -1.00 -12.27 3.54
CA LYS A 69 -0.31 -13.06 4.56
C LYS A 69 -0.98 -14.43 4.72
N GLY A 70 -0.21 -15.43 5.10
CA GLY A 70 -0.74 -16.77 5.42
C GLY A 70 -0.74 -17.71 4.22
N ASN A 71 -1.47 -18.84 4.36
CA ASN A 71 -1.45 -19.91 3.37
C ASN A 71 -2.03 -19.52 2.01
N ASP A 72 -2.95 -18.56 2.00
CA ASP A 72 -3.61 -18.08 0.79
C ASP A 72 -3.02 -16.78 0.24
N ILE A 73 -1.84 -16.42 0.70
CA ILE A 73 -1.14 -15.20 0.21
C ILE A 73 -1.02 -15.22 -1.32
N THR A 74 -1.29 -14.07 -1.95
CA THR A 74 -1.15 -13.95 -3.40
C THR A 74 0.32 -14.00 -3.82
N ASP A 75 0.58 -14.43 -5.04
CA ASP A 75 1.95 -14.55 -5.57
C ASP A 75 2.72 -13.24 -5.50
N LEU A 76 2.06 -12.12 -5.82
CA LEU A 76 2.69 -10.81 -5.74
C LEU A 76 3.19 -10.51 -4.33
N PHE A 77 2.34 -10.71 -3.32
CA PHE A 77 2.72 -10.39 -1.94
C PHE A 77 3.70 -11.42 -1.36
N LYS A 78 3.65 -12.65 -1.83
CA LYS A 78 4.69 -13.63 -1.49
C LYS A 78 6.05 -13.15 -1.97
N TRP A 79 6.10 -12.66 -3.21
CA TRP A 79 7.34 -12.08 -3.77
C TRP A 79 7.76 -10.82 -3.00
N LEU A 80 6.85 -9.88 -2.78
CA LEU A 80 7.15 -8.62 -2.10
C LEU A 80 7.71 -8.84 -0.68
N THR A 81 7.23 -9.87 0.02
CA THR A 81 7.64 -10.12 1.41
C THR A 81 8.88 -10.98 1.53
N THR A 82 9.31 -11.67 0.46
CA THR A 82 10.49 -12.54 0.47
C THR A 82 11.65 -12.01 -0.36
N GLU A 83 11.42 -11.09 -1.28
CA GLU A 83 12.47 -10.55 -2.15
C GLU A 83 13.47 -9.73 -1.35
N THR A 84 14.77 -9.99 -1.60
CA THR A 84 15.86 -9.24 -0.97
C THR A 84 15.80 -7.77 -1.37
N ASN A 85 15.94 -6.89 -0.39
CA ASN A 85 15.92 -5.43 -0.60
C ASN A 85 16.76 -4.78 0.49
N PRO A 86 17.07 -3.46 0.39
CA PRO A 86 17.94 -2.81 1.35
C PRO A 86 17.40 -2.72 2.78
N ASP A 87 16.10 -2.92 2.98
CA ASP A 87 15.47 -2.66 4.28
C ASP A 87 15.25 -3.94 5.08
N PHE A 88 14.27 -4.79 4.71
CA PHE A 88 13.98 -6.03 5.44
C PHE A 88 13.06 -6.95 4.64
N THR A 89 13.05 -8.23 5.00
CA THR A 89 12.11 -9.23 4.47
C THR A 89 11.24 -9.78 5.60
N GLY A 90 10.25 -10.58 5.24
CA GLY A 90 9.34 -11.22 6.20
C GLY A 90 7.91 -10.73 6.03
N ASP A 91 7.01 -11.30 6.84
CA ASP A 91 5.58 -11.02 6.74
C ASP A 91 5.25 -9.56 6.97
N ILE A 92 4.16 -9.11 6.33
CA ILE A 92 3.53 -7.83 6.65
C ILE A 92 2.96 -7.95 8.06
N ASN A 93 3.16 -6.91 8.87
CA ASN A 93 2.70 -6.89 10.26
C ASN A 93 1.33 -6.27 10.44
N TRP A 94 0.95 -5.33 9.57
CA TRP A 94 -0.32 -4.61 9.71
C TRP A 94 -0.71 -3.95 8.38
N ASN A 95 -1.86 -3.27 8.36
CA ASN A 95 -2.36 -2.53 7.20
C ASN A 95 -1.46 -1.33 6.87
N PHE A 96 -1.47 -0.90 5.63
CA PHE A 96 -0.73 0.26 5.12
C PHE A 96 0.80 0.11 5.19
N GLU A 97 1.30 -1.10 4.99
CA GLU A 97 2.71 -1.31 4.69
C GLU A 97 2.95 -0.93 3.23
N LYS A 98 4.07 -0.28 2.94
CA LYS A 98 4.37 0.24 1.61
C LYS A 98 5.60 -0.47 1.03
N PHE A 99 5.52 -0.77 -0.24
CA PHE A 99 6.62 -1.36 -1.02
C PHE A 99 6.89 -0.44 -2.19
N LEU A 100 8.14 0.00 -2.34
CA LEU A 100 8.53 0.87 -3.44
C LEU A 100 9.34 0.09 -4.47
N LEU A 101 8.87 0.11 -5.71
CA LEU A 101 9.54 -0.51 -6.84
C LEU A 101 10.07 0.56 -7.79
N ASP A 102 11.18 0.27 -8.47
CA ASP A 102 11.67 1.17 -9.50
C ASP A 102 10.94 0.94 -10.84
N GLU A 103 11.31 1.69 -11.86
CA GLU A 103 10.68 1.62 -13.19
C GLU A 103 10.88 0.26 -13.87
N ASN A 104 11.84 -0.54 -13.41
CA ASN A 104 12.12 -1.88 -13.95
C ASN A 104 11.43 -2.99 -13.12
N GLY A 105 10.66 -2.62 -12.12
CA GLY A 105 9.96 -3.59 -11.27
C GLY A 105 10.82 -4.17 -10.15
N LYS A 106 11.98 -3.58 -9.86
CA LYS A 106 12.84 -4.02 -8.77
C LYS A 106 12.35 -3.42 -7.46
N LEU A 107 12.24 -4.26 -6.41
CA LEU A 107 11.89 -3.81 -5.07
C LEU A 107 13.09 -3.08 -4.46
N ILE A 108 12.95 -1.78 -4.24
CA ILE A 108 14.04 -0.92 -3.79
C ILE A 108 13.92 -0.46 -2.35
N HIS A 109 12.70 -0.36 -1.81
CA HIS A 109 12.46 0.00 -0.40
C HIS A 109 11.17 -0.59 0.12
N ARG A 110 11.11 -0.74 1.44
CA ARG A 110 9.93 -1.23 2.15
C ARG A 110 9.75 -0.43 3.43
N PHE A 111 8.50 -0.02 3.71
CA PHE A 111 8.17 0.83 4.85
C PHE A 111 7.02 0.24 5.65
N ARG A 112 7.18 0.12 6.96
CA ARG A 112 6.10 -0.35 7.84
C ARG A 112 4.95 0.66 7.90
N SER A 113 3.82 0.20 8.44
CA SER A 113 2.55 0.96 8.49
C SER A 113 2.68 2.37 9.03
N LYS A 114 3.50 2.55 10.08
CA LYS A 114 3.66 3.84 10.76
C LYS A 114 4.34 4.91 9.93
N VAL A 115 5.02 4.52 8.86
CA VAL A 115 5.68 5.49 7.96
C VAL A 115 4.62 6.15 7.10
N LYS A 116 4.36 7.42 7.34
CA LYS A 116 3.32 8.15 6.64
C LYS A 116 3.71 8.48 5.21
N PRO A 117 2.73 8.61 4.29
CA PRO A 117 3.02 8.96 2.89
C PRO A 117 3.74 10.29 2.69
N ASP A 118 3.59 11.22 3.64
CA ASP A 118 4.25 12.53 3.58
C ASP A 118 5.57 12.58 4.35
N SER A 119 6.03 11.46 4.89
CA SER A 119 7.29 11.42 5.64
C SER A 119 8.49 11.67 4.73
N GLN A 120 9.51 12.33 5.28
CA GLN A 120 10.70 12.68 4.52
C GLN A 120 11.45 11.45 4.01
N ILE A 121 11.48 10.38 4.79
CA ILE A 121 12.17 9.15 4.40
C ILE A 121 11.54 8.51 3.14
N LEU A 122 10.21 8.54 3.06
CA LEU A 122 9.50 8.02 1.89
C LEU A 122 9.69 8.94 0.68
N LEU A 123 9.56 10.24 0.88
CA LEU A 123 9.74 11.23 -0.19
C LEU A 123 11.17 11.16 -0.75
N ASP A 124 12.17 11.05 0.10
CA ASP A 124 13.57 10.92 -0.33
C ASP A 124 13.79 9.65 -1.15
N ALA A 125 13.19 8.54 -0.74
CA ALA A 125 13.31 7.27 -1.46
C ALA A 125 12.73 7.38 -2.88
N ILE A 126 11.59 8.06 -3.03
CA ILE A 126 10.97 8.29 -4.34
C ILE A 126 11.83 9.20 -5.20
N GLN A 127 12.35 10.27 -4.63
CA GLN A 127 13.14 11.28 -5.36
C GLN A 127 14.47 10.73 -5.88
N LYS A 128 15.12 9.84 -5.14
CA LYS A 128 16.42 9.27 -5.49
C LYS A 128 16.34 8.20 -6.57
N ASN A 129 15.17 7.73 -6.86
CA ASN A 129 14.93 6.67 -7.81
C ASN A 129 13.91 7.12 -8.87
#